data_7b290f14eabf78758721c5e7e38f9c5d
#
_entry.id   7b290f14eabf78758721c5e7e38f9c5d
#
_cell.length_a   1.000
_cell.length_b   1.000
_cell.length_c   1.000
_cell.angle_alpha   90.00
_cell.angle_beta   90.00
_cell.angle_gamma   90.00
#
_symmetry.space_group_name_H-M   'P 1'
#
loop_
_entity.id
_entity.type
_entity.pdbx_description
1 polymer ?
#
loop_
_entity_poly.entity_id
_entity_poly.type
_entity_poly.pdbx_seq_one_letter_code
_entity_poly.pdbx_strand_id
1 'polypeptide(L)'
;MRELYIKNLCIEITRRCNMRCTHCMRGDAESVDIPLKHISNLLRHVRHIHHFNITGGEPSLNVRAIRHILERVRAYGITVNDFYIVTNGSATSRSEEFIEACAALYEYQEEKEQDSGHMLEMSDDRFHDPAEYAATLAALSPYPFFGVRGQAERIFLFREGRSTEGFPNPVHGIYLTEENYVYGDLCLNAEGMVLSNG
;
A
#
# COMPACT_ATOMS: atom_id res chain seq x y z
N MET A 1 -4.21 -27.92 1.86
CA MET A 1 -3.25 -26.80 1.84
C MET A 1 -3.53 -25.94 3.08
N ARG A 2 -2.52 -25.50 3.83
CA ARG A 2 -2.78 -24.67 5.01
C ARG A 2 -3.19 -23.29 4.54
N GLU A 3 -4.30 -22.76 5.01
CA GLU A 3 -4.78 -21.41 4.70
C GLU A 3 -4.28 -20.44 5.77
N LEU A 4 -3.68 -19.34 5.36
CA LEU A 4 -3.11 -18.34 6.26
C LEU A 4 -4.12 -17.24 6.60
N TYR A 5 -4.11 -16.81 7.85
CA TYR A 5 -4.81 -15.63 8.35
C TYR A 5 -3.75 -14.58 8.69
N ILE A 6 -3.69 -13.50 7.90
CA ILE A 6 -2.62 -12.51 7.99
C ILE A 6 -3.15 -11.24 8.65
N LYS A 7 -2.48 -10.80 9.72
CA LYS A 7 -2.85 -9.56 10.41
C LYS A 7 -2.50 -8.34 9.55
N ASN A 8 -1.25 -8.21 9.12
CA ASN A 8 -0.80 -7.10 8.28
C ASN A 8 -0.06 -7.67 7.07
N LEU A 9 -0.60 -7.43 5.87
CA LEU A 9 0.05 -7.77 4.61
C LEU A 9 0.41 -6.48 3.88
N CYS A 10 1.67 -6.38 3.47
CA CYS A 10 2.16 -5.31 2.60
C CYS A 10 2.63 -5.91 1.28
N ILE A 11 2.20 -5.34 0.14
CA ILE A 11 2.74 -5.69 -1.18
C ILE A 11 3.29 -4.44 -1.84
N GLU A 12 4.61 -4.41 -2.07
CA GLU A 12 5.27 -3.41 -2.89
C GLU A 12 5.06 -3.75 -4.37
N ILE A 13 4.10 -3.07 -5.01
CA ILE A 13 3.71 -3.39 -6.39
C ILE A 13 4.64 -2.79 -7.43
N THR A 14 5.42 -1.78 -7.06
CA THR A 14 6.36 -1.08 -7.96
C THR A 14 7.42 -0.33 -7.16
N ARG A 15 8.62 -0.20 -7.72
CA ARG A 15 9.66 0.74 -7.26
C ARG A 15 9.71 2.01 -8.11
N ARG A 16 8.87 2.12 -9.14
CA ARG A 16 8.75 3.35 -9.93
C ARG A 16 8.11 4.44 -9.08
N CYS A 17 8.66 5.63 -9.15
CA CYS A 17 8.12 6.84 -8.55
C CYS A 17 8.43 8.02 -9.45
N ASN A 18 7.49 8.93 -9.57
CA ASN A 18 7.64 10.18 -10.30
C ASN A 18 8.10 11.36 -9.43
N MET A 19 8.41 11.08 -8.14
CA MET A 19 8.98 12.04 -7.19
C MET A 19 10.34 11.57 -6.68
N ARG A 20 11.11 12.52 -6.10
CA ARG A 20 12.44 12.26 -5.53
C ARG A 20 12.58 12.90 -4.15
N CYS A 21 11.71 12.52 -3.22
CA CYS A 21 11.67 13.04 -1.87
C CYS A 21 12.94 12.69 -1.09
N THR A 22 13.54 13.65 -0.40
CA THR A 22 14.78 13.41 0.37
C THR A 22 14.57 12.53 1.59
N HIS A 23 13.33 12.44 2.09
CA HIS A 23 12.94 11.62 3.23
C HIS A 23 12.40 10.23 2.84
N CYS A 24 12.54 9.83 1.58
CA CYS A 24 11.99 8.57 1.09
C CYS A 24 12.69 7.37 1.73
N MET A 25 11.96 6.62 2.55
CA MET A 25 12.46 5.40 3.20
C MET A 25 12.64 4.24 2.22
N ARG A 26 12.01 4.29 1.05
CA ARG A 26 12.18 3.27 -0.02
C ARG A 26 13.47 3.45 -0.84
N GLY A 27 14.14 4.61 -0.72
CA GLY A 27 15.34 4.91 -1.49
C GLY A 27 15.08 5.54 -2.85
N ASP A 28 15.94 5.24 -3.81
CA ASP A 28 15.82 5.76 -5.17
C ASP A 28 14.73 5.00 -5.95
N ALA A 29 14.04 5.74 -6.84
CA ALA A 29 13.09 5.12 -7.76
C ALA A 29 13.83 4.22 -8.76
N GLU A 30 13.28 3.03 -8.97
CA GLU A 30 13.80 2.03 -9.89
C GLU A 30 12.70 1.63 -10.90
N SER A 31 13.10 1.26 -12.12
CA SER A 31 12.14 0.81 -13.14
C SER A 31 11.76 -0.67 -12.95
N VAL A 32 11.21 -0.99 -11.77
CA VAL A 32 10.84 -2.35 -11.37
C VAL A 32 9.36 -2.37 -11.00
N ASP A 33 8.60 -3.24 -11.64
CA ASP A 33 7.24 -3.61 -11.29
C ASP A 33 7.22 -5.07 -10.80
N ILE A 34 6.40 -5.37 -9.80
CA ILE A 34 6.27 -6.72 -9.30
C ILE A 34 5.73 -7.65 -10.40
N PRO A 35 6.36 -8.81 -10.68
CA PRO A 35 5.77 -9.83 -11.52
C PRO A 35 4.48 -10.38 -10.89
N LEU A 36 3.36 -10.30 -11.61
CA LEU A 36 2.03 -10.68 -11.11
C LEU A 36 1.96 -12.11 -10.55
N LYS A 37 2.84 -12.99 -11.02
CA LYS A 37 2.97 -14.37 -10.50
C LYS A 37 3.33 -14.41 -9.01
N HIS A 38 4.11 -13.44 -8.49
CA HIS A 38 4.49 -13.41 -7.08
C HIS A 38 3.29 -13.07 -6.20
N ILE A 39 2.45 -12.12 -6.64
CA ILE A 39 1.18 -11.80 -5.99
C ILE A 39 0.28 -13.05 -5.94
N SER A 40 0.07 -13.69 -7.10
CA SER A 40 -0.76 -14.91 -7.17
C SER A 40 -0.21 -16.05 -6.31
N ASN A 41 1.12 -16.22 -6.27
CA ASN A 41 1.78 -17.26 -5.49
C ASN A 41 1.60 -17.07 -3.98
N LEU A 42 1.65 -15.83 -3.49
CA LEU A 42 1.39 -15.54 -2.08
C LEU A 42 -0.11 -15.71 -1.77
N LEU A 43 -0.97 -15.03 -2.51
CA LEU A 43 -2.40 -14.95 -2.18
C LEU A 43 -3.12 -16.30 -2.25
N ARG A 44 -2.70 -17.26 -3.07
CA ARG A 44 -3.34 -18.59 -3.12
C ARG A 44 -3.26 -19.40 -1.81
N HIS A 45 -2.43 -18.96 -0.86
CA HIS A 45 -2.28 -19.60 0.45
C HIS A 45 -3.02 -18.85 1.56
N VAL A 46 -3.69 -17.74 1.24
CA VAL A 46 -4.30 -16.83 2.20
C VAL A 46 -5.81 -17.06 2.22
N ARG A 47 -6.39 -17.04 3.42
CA ARG A 47 -7.84 -17.08 3.64
C ARG A 47 -8.39 -15.74 4.09
N HIS A 48 -7.64 -15.02 4.91
CA HIS A 48 -8.08 -13.77 5.48
C HIS A 48 -6.91 -12.81 5.65
N ILE A 49 -7.12 -11.53 5.36
CA ILE A 49 -6.19 -10.43 5.60
C ILE A 49 -6.93 -9.36 6.39
N HIS A 50 -6.40 -9.03 7.59
CA HIS A 50 -7.01 -8.00 8.39
C HIS A 50 -6.69 -6.61 7.79
N HIS A 51 -5.41 -6.27 7.62
CA HIS A 51 -4.99 -5.01 7.03
C HIS A 51 -4.10 -5.27 5.80
N PHE A 52 -4.52 -4.78 4.63
CA PHE A 52 -3.83 -5.02 3.36
C PHE A 52 -3.27 -3.73 2.76
N ASN A 53 -2.01 -3.46 3.02
CA ASN A 53 -1.29 -2.32 2.46
C ASN A 53 -0.78 -2.63 1.04
N ILE A 54 -1.23 -1.89 0.06
CA ILE A 54 -0.72 -1.92 -1.32
C ILE A 54 0.19 -0.70 -1.48
N THR A 55 1.48 -0.92 -1.57
CA THR A 55 2.49 0.13 -1.52
C THR A 55 3.42 0.08 -2.74
N GLY A 56 4.40 1.01 -2.76
CA GLY A 56 5.43 1.04 -3.79
C GLY A 56 6.25 2.33 -3.72
N GLY A 57 6.90 2.67 -4.80
CA GLY A 57 7.37 4.03 -5.03
C GLY A 57 6.16 4.97 -5.14
N GLU A 58 5.39 4.83 -6.23
CA GLU A 58 4.07 5.44 -6.37
C GLU A 58 3.08 4.40 -6.92
N PRO A 59 2.10 3.94 -6.13
CA PRO A 59 1.17 2.87 -6.51
C PRO A 59 0.35 3.17 -7.76
N SER A 60 -0.02 4.43 -8.00
CA SER A 60 -0.79 4.84 -9.17
C SER A 60 -0.06 4.59 -10.51
N LEU A 61 1.25 4.32 -10.48
CA LEU A 61 2.03 3.95 -11.66
C LEU A 61 1.90 2.47 -12.04
N ASN A 62 1.27 1.63 -11.21
CA ASN A 62 1.06 0.20 -11.49
C ASN A 62 -0.37 -0.27 -11.17
N VAL A 63 -1.35 0.39 -11.78
CA VAL A 63 -2.78 0.04 -11.65
C VAL A 63 -3.06 -1.42 -12.03
N ARG A 64 -2.27 -1.96 -12.99
CA ARG A 64 -2.37 -3.36 -13.40
C ARG A 64 -2.17 -4.33 -12.22
N ALA A 65 -1.21 -4.07 -11.35
CA ALA A 65 -0.99 -4.91 -10.18
C ALA A 65 -2.11 -4.77 -9.15
N ILE A 66 -2.66 -3.56 -8.96
CA ILE A 66 -3.82 -3.32 -8.08
C ILE A 66 -5.02 -4.14 -8.55
N ARG A 67 -5.36 -4.04 -9.84
CA ARG A 67 -6.45 -4.83 -10.43
C ARG A 67 -6.20 -6.33 -10.31
N HIS A 68 -4.95 -6.77 -10.50
CA HIS A 68 -4.59 -8.18 -10.34
C HIS A 68 -4.75 -8.67 -8.89
N ILE A 69 -4.38 -7.86 -7.88
CA ILE A 69 -4.65 -8.18 -6.47
C ILE A 69 -6.14 -8.41 -6.26
N LEU A 70 -6.99 -7.47 -6.71
CA LEU A 70 -8.43 -7.58 -6.58
C LEU A 70 -9.00 -8.85 -7.27
N GLU A 71 -8.52 -9.16 -8.47
CA GLU A 71 -8.90 -10.39 -9.16
C GLU A 71 -8.53 -11.65 -8.35
N ARG A 72 -7.35 -11.67 -7.74
CA ARG A 72 -6.89 -12.83 -6.96
C ARG A 72 -7.63 -12.96 -5.64
N VAL A 73 -7.87 -11.88 -4.89
CA VAL A 73 -8.64 -11.98 -3.65
C VAL A 73 -10.07 -12.46 -3.92
N ARG A 74 -10.71 -12.00 -5.01
CA ARG A 74 -12.02 -12.50 -5.46
C ARG A 74 -11.98 -13.98 -5.86
N ALA A 75 -11.04 -14.34 -6.72
CA ALA A 75 -10.95 -15.69 -7.26
C ALA A 75 -10.64 -16.75 -6.20
N TYR A 76 -9.88 -16.37 -5.15
CA TYR A 76 -9.51 -17.27 -4.06
C TYR A 76 -10.45 -17.17 -2.86
N GLY A 77 -11.44 -16.27 -2.90
CA GLY A 77 -12.40 -16.07 -1.82
C GLY A 77 -11.74 -15.58 -0.52
N ILE A 78 -10.74 -14.69 -0.65
CA ILE A 78 -10.00 -14.14 0.49
C ILE A 78 -10.84 -13.01 1.10
N THR A 79 -11.17 -13.09 2.37
CA THR A 79 -11.77 -11.97 3.10
C THR A 79 -10.69 -10.92 3.41
N VAL A 80 -10.97 -9.65 3.14
CA VAL A 80 -10.08 -8.52 3.46
C VAL A 80 -10.89 -7.52 4.29
N ASN A 81 -10.45 -7.25 5.52
CA ASN A 81 -11.14 -6.27 6.35
C ASN A 81 -10.98 -4.89 5.74
N ASP A 82 -9.75 -4.45 5.53
CA ASP A 82 -9.48 -3.16 4.89
C ASP A 82 -8.27 -3.21 3.96
N PHE A 83 -8.33 -2.39 2.90
CA PHE A 83 -7.17 -2.04 2.08
C PHE A 83 -6.63 -0.68 2.50
N TYR A 84 -5.34 -0.48 2.26
CA TYR A 84 -4.68 0.79 2.48
C TYR A 84 -3.71 1.12 1.36
N ILE A 85 -3.81 2.33 0.81
CA ILE A 85 -2.92 2.85 -0.24
C ILE A 85 -2.54 4.28 0.11
N VAL A 86 -1.26 4.59 0.03
CA VAL A 86 -0.78 5.98 0.11
C VAL A 86 -0.27 6.40 -1.26
N THR A 87 -0.74 7.55 -1.74
CA THR A 87 -0.29 8.16 -2.99
C THR A 87 0.40 9.50 -2.74
N ASN A 88 1.31 9.85 -3.63
CA ASN A 88 1.96 11.15 -3.63
C ASN A 88 1.13 12.27 -4.28
N GLY A 89 -0.10 11.98 -4.71
CA GLY A 89 -1.01 12.98 -5.25
C GLY A 89 -0.66 13.57 -6.62
N SER A 90 0.24 12.94 -7.37
CA SER A 90 0.58 13.39 -8.73
C SER A 90 -0.55 13.14 -9.74
N ALA A 91 -0.37 13.61 -10.98
CA ALA A 91 -1.38 13.46 -12.05
C ALA A 91 -1.87 12.02 -12.26
N THR A 92 -1.00 11.01 -12.04
CA THR A 92 -1.38 9.60 -12.18
C THR A 92 -2.37 9.14 -11.12
N SER A 93 -2.36 9.77 -9.93
CA SER A 93 -3.27 9.46 -8.82
C SER A 93 -4.72 9.88 -9.09
N ARG A 94 -4.95 10.77 -10.05
CA ARG A 94 -6.29 11.19 -10.50
C ARG A 94 -6.68 10.62 -11.87
N SER A 95 -5.94 9.61 -12.36
CA SER A 95 -6.34 8.90 -13.56
C SER A 95 -7.60 8.07 -13.32
N GLU A 96 -8.50 8.01 -14.30
CA GLU A 96 -9.72 7.22 -14.22
C GLU A 96 -9.44 5.76 -13.85
N GLU A 97 -8.40 5.18 -14.48
CA GLU A 97 -7.99 3.80 -14.19
C GLU A 97 -7.62 3.54 -12.72
N PHE A 98 -6.89 4.48 -12.10
CA PHE A 98 -6.49 4.35 -10.70
C PHE A 98 -7.68 4.52 -9.76
N ILE A 99 -8.53 5.54 -10.02
CA ILE A 99 -9.73 5.81 -9.24
C ILE A 99 -10.69 4.61 -9.29
N GLU A 100 -10.95 4.05 -10.47
CA GLU A 100 -11.78 2.85 -10.63
C GLU A 100 -11.21 1.64 -9.85
N ALA A 101 -9.89 1.45 -9.89
CA ALA A 101 -9.25 0.36 -9.16
C ALA A 101 -9.39 0.55 -7.64
N CYS A 102 -9.22 1.77 -7.13
CA CYS A 102 -9.44 2.09 -5.72
C CYS A 102 -10.91 1.91 -5.31
N ALA A 103 -11.85 2.39 -6.13
CA ALA A 103 -13.28 2.20 -5.88
C ALA A 103 -13.65 0.71 -5.80
N ALA A 104 -13.10 -0.12 -6.69
CA ALA A 104 -13.35 -1.55 -6.71
C ALA A 104 -12.73 -2.30 -5.51
N LEU A 105 -11.61 -1.84 -4.96
CA LEU A 105 -11.05 -2.32 -3.70
C LEU A 105 -11.94 -1.94 -2.52
N TYR A 106 -12.35 -0.68 -2.45
CA TYR A 106 -13.24 -0.18 -1.41
C TYR A 106 -14.58 -0.92 -1.38
N GLU A 107 -15.17 -1.21 -2.54
CA GLU A 107 -16.38 -2.02 -2.62
C GLU A 107 -16.18 -3.44 -2.13
N TYR A 108 -14.98 -4.00 -2.29
CA TYR A 108 -14.67 -5.37 -1.90
C TYR A 108 -14.40 -5.53 -0.41
N GLN A 109 -13.73 -4.58 0.24
CA GLN A 109 -13.37 -4.68 1.66
C GLN A 109 -14.59 -4.74 2.58
N GLU A 110 -14.45 -5.43 3.72
CA GLU A 110 -15.52 -5.60 4.70
C GLU A 110 -15.80 -4.30 5.49
N GLU A 111 -14.75 -3.64 5.93
CA GLU A 111 -14.84 -2.43 6.77
C GLU A 111 -14.84 -1.18 5.89
N LYS A 112 -15.97 -0.43 5.88
CA LYS A 112 -16.12 0.79 5.10
C LYS A 112 -15.66 2.04 5.85
N GLU A 113 -15.75 2.01 7.18
CA GLU A 113 -15.29 3.09 8.04
C GLU A 113 -14.04 2.62 8.78
N GLN A 114 -12.97 3.38 8.67
CA GLN A 114 -11.72 3.11 9.38
C GLN A 114 -11.59 4.12 10.52
N ASP A 115 -11.32 3.63 11.71
CA ASP A 115 -11.20 4.47 12.93
C ASP A 115 -10.07 5.50 12.85
N SER A 116 -9.08 5.29 11.99
CA SER A 116 -7.84 6.08 11.97
C SER A 116 -7.40 6.59 10.61
N GLY A 117 -8.26 6.52 9.58
CA GLY A 117 -7.85 6.96 8.25
C GLY A 117 -8.81 6.58 7.13
N HIS A 118 -8.33 6.64 5.91
CA HIS A 118 -9.08 6.30 4.70
C HIS A 118 -8.33 5.22 3.92
N MET A 119 -9.06 4.45 3.12
CA MET A 119 -8.47 3.40 2.28
C MET A 119 -7.41 3.94 1.31
N LEU A 120 -7.66 5.10 0.72
CA LEU A 120 -6.72 5.86 -0.10
C LEU A 120 -6.37 7.16 0.60
N GLU A 121 -5.10 7.35 0.93
CA GLU A 121 -4.62 8.59 1.52
C GLU A 121 -3.59 9.28 0.62
N MET A 122 -3.73 10.59 0.50
CA MET A 122 -2.74 11.43 -0.18
C MET A 122 -1.78 12.04 0.83
N SER A 123 -0.48 11.89 0.58
CA SER A 123 0.54 12.54 1.41
C SER A 123 0.46 14.06 1.26
N ASP A 124 0.54 14.77 2.37
CA ASP A 124 0.60 16.23 2.43
C ASP A 124 1.94 16.64 3.06
N ASP A 125 2.91 16.98 2.22
CA ASP A 125 4.21 17.39 2.66
C ASP A 125 4.85 18.43 1.71
N ARG A 126 5.99 19.01 2.12
CA ARG A 126 6.70 20.08 1.40
C ARG A 126 7.29 19.69 0.03
N PHE A 127 7.21 18.44 -0.38
CA PHE A 127 7.78 17.94 -1.64
C PHE A 127 6.77 17.94 -2.79
N HIS A 128 5.50 18.19 -2.47
CA HIS A 128 4.43 18.21 -3.46
C HIS A 128 4.36 19.57 -4.16
N ASP A 129 4.10 19.53 -5.47
CA ASP A 129 3.72 20.74 -6.21
C ASP A 129 2.33 21.19 -5.74
N PRO A 130 2.15 22.45 -5.28
CA PRO A 130 0.88 22.89 -4.75
C PRO A 130 -0.28 22.83 -5.75
N ALA A 131 -0.01 23.02 -7.04
CA ALA A 131 -1.05 22.99 -8.08
C ALA A 131 -1.48 21.55 -8.36
N GLU A 132 -0.54 20.59 -8.45
CA GLU A 132 -0.81 19.17 -8.57
C GLU A 132 -1.57 18.65 -7.35
N TYR A 133 -1.13 19.05 -6.14
CA TYR A 133 -1.82 18.72 -4.89
C TYR A 133 -3.28 19.18 -4.92
N ALA A 134 -3.53 20.46 -5.21
CA ALA A 134 -4.88 21.02 -5.26
C ALA A 134 -5.76 20.32 -6.31
N ALA A 135 -5.21 20.03 -7.49
CA ALA A 135 -5.94 19.33 -8.55
C ALA A 135 -6.31 17.91 -8.15
N THR A 136 -5.40 17.18 -7.48
CA THR A 136 -5.66 15.81 -7.02
C THR A 136 -6.63 15.80 -5.85
N LEU A 137 -6.50 16.72 -4.90
CA LEU A 137 -7.46 16.91 -3.81
C LEU A 137 -8.87 17.14 -4.35
N ALA A 138 -9.03 18.06 -5.30
CA ALA A 138 -10.33 18.35 -5.91
C ALA A 138 -10.93 17.14 -6.64
N ALA A 139 -10.09 16.35 -7.33
CA ALA A 139 -10.54 15.18 -8.06
C ALA A 139 -10.96 14.02 -7.16
N LEU A 140 -10.28 13.83 -6.01
CA LEU A 140 -10.48 12.67 -5.14
C LEU A 140 -11.43 12.95 -3.96
N SER A 141 -11.59 14.19 -3.52
CA SER A 141 -12.47 14.54 -2.39
C SER A 141 -13.92 14.06 -2.50
N PRO A 142 -14.53 13.86 -3.70
CA PRO A 142 -15.88 13.30 -3.77
C PRO A 142 -16.00 11.83 -3.38
N TYR A 143 -14.89 11.11 -3.27
CA TYR A 143 -14.90 9.67 -3.00
C TYR A 143 -14.83 9.39 -1.50
N PRO A 144 -15.73 8.54 -0.93
CA PRO A 144 -15.78 8.26 0.50
C PRO A 144 -14.54 7.50 1.03
N PHE A 145 -13.81 6.85 0.16
CA PHE A 145 -12.59 6.11 0.51
C PHE A 145 -11.33 6.97 0.52
N PHE A 146 -11.43 8.25 0.18
CA PHE A 146 -10.27 9.13 0.06
C PHE A 146 -10.15 10.08 1.26
N GLY A 147 -8.91 10.28 1.70
CA GLY A 147 -8.55 11.30 2.67
C GLY A 147 -7.14 11.86 2.44
N VAL A 148 -6.82 12.90 3.19
CA VAL A 148 -5.46 13.44 3.26
C VAL A 148 -4.79 12.86 4.49
N ARG A 149 -3.62 12.29 4.33
CA ARG A 149 -2.83 11.79 5.43
C ARG A 149 -2.47 12.96 6.34
N GLY A 150 -3.05 12.96 7.54
CA GLY A 150 -2.91 14.06 8.49
C GLY A 150 -1.45 14.40 8.72
N GLN A 151 -1.17 15.71 8.73
CA GLN A 151 0.12 16.22 9.22
C GLN A 151 0.15 15.89 10.72
N ALA A 152 0.61 14.69 11.07
CA ALA A 152 1.04 14.45 12.42
C ALA A 152 2.10 15.51 12.72
N GLU A 153 2.02 16.19 13.86
CA GLU A 153 3.02 17.16 14.32
C GLU A 153 4.45 16.60 14.28
N ARG A 154 4.57 15.28 14.11
CA ARG A 154 5.82 14.53 13.91
C ARG A 154 5.61 13.44 12.88
N ILE A 155 6.24 13.58 11.72
CA ILE A 155 6.43 12.49 10.78
C ILE A 155 7.40 11.50 11.45
N PHE A 156 6.94 10.27 11.71
CA PHE A 156 7.83 9.20 12.14
C PHE A 156 8.60 8.70 10.91
N LEU A 157 9.85 9.11 10.81
CA LEU A 157 10.78 8.63 9.80
C LEU A 157 11.72 7.60 10.42
N PHE A 158 12.03 6.60 9.63
CA PHE A 158 13.15 5.69 9.91
C PHE A 158 14.34 6.08 9.03
N ARG A 159 15.55 5.84 9.55
CA ARG A 159 16.79 6.07 8.81
C ARG A 159 17.02 4.94 7.82
N GLU A 160 16.29 4.98 6.72
CA GLU A 160 16.32 4.01 5.63
C GLU A 160 16.21 4.70 4.28
N GLY A 161 16.69 4.05 3.24
CA GLY A 161 16.68 4.58 1.89
C GLY A 161 17.41 5.92 1.80
N ARG A 162 16.70 7.00 1.44
CA ARG A 162 17.25 8.37 1.40
C ARG A 162 16.99 9.15 2.69
N SER A 163 16.18 8.62 3.59
CA SER A 163 15.92 9.28 4.86
C SER A 163 17.15 9.18 5.76
N THR A 164 17.76 10.35 6.07
CA THR A 164 18.89 10.47 7.00
C THR A 164 18.45 10.89 8.39
N GLU A 165 17.19 11.31 8.53
CA GLU A 165 16.58 11.77 9.77
C GLU A 165 15.67 10.66 10.36
N GLY A 166 15.44 10.72 11.67
CA GLY A 166 14.52 9.83 12.35
C GLY A 166 15.19 8.75 13.18
N PHE A 167 14.44 7.69 13.44
CA PHE A 167 14.85 6.60 14.34
C PHE A 167 15.45 5.42 13.54
N PRO A 168 16.27 4.57 14.18
CA PRO A 168 16.58 3.26 13.62
C PRO A 168 15.28 2.49 13.40
N ASN A 169 15.13 1.82 12.26
CA ASN A 169 13.97 0.96 12.04
C ASN A 169 14.07 -0.24 13.00
N PRO A 170 13.09 -0.44 13.89
CA PRO A 170 13.11 -1.59 14.78
C PRO A 170 12.89 -2.87 13.97
N VAL A 171 13.64 -3.91 14.30
CA VAL A 171 13.42 -5.25 13.74
C VAL A 171 12.18 -5.85 14.39
N HIS A 172 11.12 -6.06 13.63
CA HIS A 172 9.93 -6.76 14.08
C HIS A 172 9.94 -8.21 13.58
N GLY A 173 9.58 -9.14 14.47
CA GLY A 173 9.45 -10.54 14.10
C GLY A 173 8.10 -10.86 13.48
N ILE A 174 8.07 -11.81 12.56
CA ILE A 174 6.84 -12.45 12.10
C ILE A 174 6.63 -13.72 12.93
N TYR A 175 5.41 -13.93 13.39
CA TYR A 175 5.02 -15.11 14.16
C TYR A 175 3.93 -15.87 13.42
N LEU A 176 4.15 -17.16 13.17
CA LEU A 176 3.15 -18.09 12.66
C LEU A 176 2.68 -18.97 13.80
N THR A 177 1.38 -18.94 14.12
CA THR A 177 0.79 -19.82 15.13
C THR A 177 0.47 -21.20 14.56
N GLU A 178 0.11 -22.14 15.46
CA GLU A 178 -0.34 -23.49 15.08
C GLU A 178 -1.65 -23.45 14.28
N GLU A 179 -2.50 -22.44 14.51
CA GLU A 179 -3.76 -22.19 13.78
C GLU A 179 -3.57 -21.42 12.48
N ASN A 180 -2.32 -21.23 12.02
CA ASN A 180 -1.93 -20.53 10.80
C ASN A 180 -2.20 -18.99 10.81
N TYR A 181 -2.26 -18.37 11.96
CA TYR A 181 -2.24 -16.91 12.05
C TYR A 181 -0.83 -16.36 11.91
N VAL A 182 -0.69 -15.37 11.04
CA VAL A 182 0.55 -14.61 10.83
C VAL A 182 0.41 -13.26 11.52
N TYR A 183 1.18 -13.05 12.57
CA TYR A 183 1.28 -11.79 13.30
C TYR A 183 2.57 -11.07 12.88
N GLY A 184 2.54 -9.74 13.00
CA GLY A 184 3.61 -8.86 12.50
C GLY A 184 3.33 -8.41 11.08
N ASP A 185 4.28 -7.73 10.46
CA ASP A 185 4.15 -7.14 9.13
C ASP A 185 4.80 -8.05 8.10
N LEU A 186 3.97 -8.76 7.34
CA LEU A 186 4.42 -9.60 6.23
C LEU A 186 4.50 -8.75 4.96
N CYS A 187 5.69 -8.57 4.42
CA CYS A 187 5.90 -7.80 3.20
C CYS A 187 6.34 -8.67 2.03
N LEU A 188 5.69 -8.47 0.87
CA LEU A 188 6.15 -8.97 -0.42
C LEU A 188 6.71 -7.80 -1.23
N ASN A 189 8.01 -7.79 -1.49
CA ASN A 189 8.63 -6.70 -2.26
C ASN A 189 8.49 -6.89 -3.78
N ALA A 190 8.83 -5.85 -4.54
CA ALA A 190 8.72 -5.87 -6.01
C ALA A 190 9.62 -6.91 -6.70
N GLU A 191 10.63 -7.45 -6.02
CA GLU A 191 11.49 -8.53 -6.51
C GLU A 191 10.91 -9.93 -6.22
N GLY A 192 9.82 -10.00 -5.44
CA GLY A 192 9.17 -11.26 -5.07
C GLY A 192 9.72 -11.90 -3.80
N MET A 193 10.51 -11.18 -3.02
CA MET A 193 10.97 -11.62 -1.70
C MET A 193 9.92 -11.36 -0.64
N VAL A 194 9.78 -12.29 0.29
CA VAL A 194 8.94 -12.14 1.47
C VAL A 194 9.82 -11.73 2.65
N LEU A 195 9.48 -10.60 3.24
CA LEU A 195 10.24 -9.95 4.30
C LEU A 195 9.35 -9.72 5.53
N SER A 196 9.98 -9.58 6.69
CA SER A 196 9.35 -8.99 7.86
C SER A 196 9.62 -7.49 7.85
N ASN A 197 8.61 -6.67 8.05
CA ASN A 197 8.79 -5.23 8.19
C ASN A 197 9.47 -4.62 6.93
N GLY A 198 8.75 -4.58 5.83
CA GLY A 198 9.25 -4.09 4.53
C GLY A 198 9.38 -2.58 4.42
#